data_6bf09edce4c1e0d1943ce682d27d381c
#
_entry.id   6bf09edce4c1e0d1943ce682d27d381c
#
_cell.length_a   1.000
_cell.length_b   1.000
_cell.length_c   1.000
_cell.angle_alpha   90.00
_cell.angle_beta   90.00
_cell.angle_gamma   90.00
#
_symmetry.space_group_name_H-M   'P 1'
#
loop_
_entity.id
_entity.type
_entity.pdbx_description
1 polymer ?
#
loop_
_entity_poly.entity_id
_entity_poly.type
_entity_poly.pdbx_seq_one_letter_code
_entity_poly.pdbx_strand_id
1 'polypeptide(L)'
;FTSEPISDNILTKILHAAHHAPSVGFSQPWNFVLIKDNNTKKIIKESFQIEHKHASELIEDPKRSEYLSFKLEGIMESPVNICVTYDPTKFGPFVIGRTSIPEAGIYSVCCAIQNLWLAARTEGIGLGWVSILSNDVLKEQLKLPGHVVPVAYLCLGHVSNFETKPDLERVGWLPRLDLKDVVYYEKWEQKEDSGWKEIEQLIKTNLDTLK
;
A
#
# COMPACT_ATOMS: atom_id res chain seq x y z
N PHE A 1 2.00 -16.57 -1.76
CA PHE A 1 0.67 -16.95 -1.25
C PHE A 1 0.48 -18.46 -1.36
N THR A 2 -0.34 -19.03 -0.45
CA THR A 2 -0.83 -20.40 -0.52
C THR A 2 -2.22 -20.42 -1.18
N SER A 3 -2.71 -21.61 -1.53
CA SER A 3 -4.07 -21.78 -2.09
C SER A 3 -5.17 -21.79 -1.01
N GLU A 4 -4.82 -21.67 0.26
CA GLU A 4 -5.76 -21.66 1.38
C GLU A 4 -6.70 -20.46 1.30
N PRO A 5 -8.03 -20.65 1.37
CA PRO A 5 -8.99 -19.55 1.30
C PRO A 5 -8.98 -18.73 2.61
N ILE A 6 -9.17 -17.41 2.48
CA ILE A 6 -9.43 -16.55 3.63
C ILE A 6 -10.89 -16.70 4.04
N SER A 7 -11.17 -17.00 5.32
CA SER A 7 -12.54 -17.04 5.81
C SER A 7 -13.21 -15.68 5.77
N ASP A 8 -14.52 -15.62 5.55
CA ASP A 8 -15.26 -14.36 5.52
C ASP A 8 -15.22 -13.64 6.88
N ASN A 9 -15.06 -14.37 7.99
CA ASN A 9 -14.86 -13.77 9.32
C ASN A 9 -13.54 -13.00 9.39
N ILE A 10 -12.41 -13.59 8.97
CA ILE A 10 -11.11 -12.92 8.93
C ILE A 10 -11.18 -11.71 7.99
N LEU A 11 -11.74 -11.89 6.79
CA LEU A 11 -11.87 -10.80 5.81
C LEU A 11 -12.68 -9.63 6.38
N THR A 12 -13.79 -9.93 7.08
CA THR A 12 -14.63 -8.92 7.71
C THR A 12 -13.89 -8.16 8.82
N LYS A 13 -13.12 -8.83 9.67
CA LYS A 13 -12.28 -8.16 10.69
C LYS A 13 -11.27 -7.21 10.07
N ILE A 14 -10.59 -7.63 9.00
CA ILE A 14 -9.62 -6.82 8.27
C ILE A 14 -10.29 -5.57 7.68
N LEU A 15 -11.46 -5.72 7.06
CA LEU A 15 -12.24 -4.60 6.51
C LEU A 15 -12.76 -3.66 7.60
N HIS A 16 -13.18 -4.19 8.76
CA HIS A 16 -13.55 -3.36 9.92
C HIS A 16 -12.40 -2.49 10.40
N ALA A 17 -11.19 -3.05 10.54
CA ALA A 17 -10.02 -2.28 10.92
C ALA A 17 -9.72 -1.15 9.92
N ALA A 18 -9.81 -1.43 8.62
CA ALA A 18 -9.67 -0.44 7.57
C ALA A 18 -10.71 0.68 7.70
N HIS A 19 -11.97 0.33 7.93
CA HIS A 19 -13.07 1.29 8.04
C HIS A 19 -12.96 2.21 9.25
N HIS A 20 -12.26 1.81 10.31
CA HIS A 20 -12.02 2.61 11.52
C HIS A 20 -10.78 3.53 11.41
N ALA A 21 -10.18 3.67 10.23
CA ALA A 21 -9.10 4.62 10.03
C ALA A 21 -9.56 6.08 10.22
N PRO A 22 -8.66 6.98 10.65
CA PRO A 22 -8.96 8.40 10.65
C PRO A 22 -9.17 8.93 9.22
N SER A 23 -10.02 9.95 9.06
CA SER A 23 -10.22 10.59 7.77
C SER A 23 -10.45 12.08 7.90
N VAL A 24 -10.02 12.82 6.89
CA VAL A 24 -10.22 14.27 6.83
C VAL A 24 -11.71 14.59 6.95
N GLY A 25 -12.06 15.47 7.89
CA GLY A 25 -13.44 15.86 8.17
C GLY A 25 -14.38 14.68 8.44
N PHE A 26 -13.85 13.53 8.92
CA PHE A 26 -14.60 12.28 9.15
C PHE A 26 -15.34 11.78 7.90
N SER A 27 -14.81 12.05 6.71
CA SER A 27 -15.46 11.81 5.41
C SER A 27 -15.42 10.35 4.92
N GLN A 28 -14.58 9.50 5.48
CA GLN A 28 -14.48 8.07 5.13
C GLN A 28 -14.56 7.84 3.60
N PRO A 29 -13.67 8.46 2.81
CA PRO A 29 -13.84 8.58 1.36
C PRO A 29 -13.46 7.31 0.58
N TRP A 30 -13.20 6.22 1.28
CA TRP A 30 -12.81 4.93 0.73
C TRP A 30 -14.00 4.05 0.36
N ASN A 31 -13.80 3.20 -0.65
CA ASN A 31 -14.61 2.02 -0.90
C ASN A 31 -13.68 0.82 -1.11
N PHE A 32 -14.18 -0.38 -0.84
CA PHE A 32 -13.45 -1.64 -0.99
C PHE A 32 -14.20 -2.52 -1.98
N VAL A 33 -13.60 -2.81 -3.13
CA VAL A 33 -14.14 -3.73 -4.13
C VAL A 33 -13.42 -5.06 -4.00
N LEU A 34 -14.11 -6.09 -3.54
CA LEU A 34 -13.57 -7.45 -3.37
C LEU A 34 -13.60 -8.19 -4.70
N ILE A 35 -12.48 -8.82 -5.07
CA ILE A 35 -12.30 -9.49 -6.35
C ILE A 35 -11.85 -10.93 -6.07
N LYS A 36 -12.73 -11.88 -6.33
CA LYS A 36 -12.48 -13.34 -6.25
C LYS A 36 -12.58 -14.00 -7.63
N ASP A 37 -13.20 -13.33 -8.62
CA ASP A 37 -13.39 -13.85 -9.97
C ASP A 37 -12.07 -13.93 -10.74
N ASN A 38 -11.74 -15.13 -11.24
CA ASN A 38 -10.49 -15.39 -11.94
C ASN A 38 -10.39 -14.69 -13.30
N ASN A 39 -11.51 -14.46 -13.99
CA ASN A 39 -11.49 -13.76 -15.28
C ASN A 39 -11.11 -12.29 -15.08
N THR A 40 -11.72 -11.63 -14.09
CA THR A 40 -11.37 -10.25 -13.69
C THR A 40 -9.90 -10.16 -13.28
N LYS A 41 -9.41 -11.08 -12.44
CA LYS A 41 -8.00 -11.12 -12.04
C LYS A 41 -7.07 -11.30 -13.24
N LYS A 42 -7.42 -12.14 -14.20
CA LYS A 42 -6.61 -12.39 -15.41
C LYS A 42 -6.43 -11.11 -16.22
N ILE A 43 -7.50 -10.35 -16.46
CA ILE A 43 -7.44 -9.09 -17.22
C ILE A 43 -6.56 -8.07 -16.48
N ILE A 44 -6.68 -7.99 -15.15
CA ILE A 44 -5.86 -7.10 -14.34
C ILE A 44 -4.39 -7.56 -14.35
N LYS A 45 -4.14 -8.87 -14.36
CA LYS A 45 -2.78 -9.43 -14.52
C LYS A 45 -2.18 -9.09 -15.88
N GLU A 46 -2.95 -9.12 -16.94
CA GLU A 46 -2.51 -8.69 -18.29
C GLU A 46 -2.13 -7.21 -18.29
N SER A 47 -2.91 -6.34 -17.62
CA SER A 47 -2.55 -4.94 -17.42
C SER A 47 -1.23 -4.79 -16.66
N PHE A 48 -1.01 -5.56 -15.60
CA PHE A 48 0.28 -5.59 -14.90
C PHE A 48 1.44 -5.93 -15.85
N GLN A 49 1.28 -6.94 -16.69
CA GLN A 49 2.34 -7.38 -17.61
C GLN A 49 2.72 -6.28 -18.60
N ILE A 50 1.74 -5.53 -19.11
CA ILE A 50 1.96 -4.41 -20.03
C ILE A 50 2.73 -3.29 -19.31
N GLU A 51 2.24 -2.84 -18.15
CA GLU A 51 2.87 -1.74 -17.38
C GLU A 51 4.26 -2.13 -16.85
N HIS A 52 4.44 -3.37 -16.43
CA HIS A 52 5.74 -3.90 -16.00
C HIS A 52 6.77 -3.91 -17.13
N LYS A 53 6.34 -4.27 -18.33
CA LYS A 53 7.19 -4.19 -19.53
C LYS A 53 7.57 -2.74 -19.83
N HIS A 54 6.61 -1.82 -19.88
CA HIS A 54 6.87 -0.39 -20.09
C HIS A 54 7.85 0.17 -19.06
N ALA A 55 7.63 -0.14 -17.76
CA ALA A 55 8.55 0.30 -16.71
C ALA A 55 9.98 -0.25 -16.91
N SER A 56 10.12 -1.49 -17.38
CA SER A 56 11.43 -2.08 -17.65
C SER A 56 12.20 -1.39 -18.76
N GLU A 57 11.49 -0.79 -19.73
CA GLU A 57 12.11 -0.08 -20.86
C GLU A 57 12.73 1.27 -20.44
N LEU A 58 12.34 1.80 -19.27
CA LEU A 58 12.90 3.02 -18.67
C LEU A 58 14.19 2.79 -17.87
N ILE A 59 14.59 1.54 -17.71
CA ILE A 59 15.75 1.14 -16.89
C ILE A 59 16.84 0.60 -17.80
N GLU A 60 18.09 1.05 -17.59
CA GLU A 60 19.26 0.54 -18.30
C GLU A 60 19.83 -0.72 -17.62
N ASP A 61 20.51 -1.58 -18.41
CA ASP A 61 21.26 -2.73 -17.87
C ASP A 61 22.47 -2.25 -17.03
N PRO A 62 22.86 -2.99 -15.98
CA PRO A 62 22.33 -4.31 -15.56
C PRO A 62 21.06 -4.25 -14.71
N LYS A 63 20.61 -3.08 -14.24
CA LYS A 63 19.43 -2.93 -13.35
C LYS A 63 18.13 -3.40 -13.99
N ARG A 64 18.01 -3.30 -15.31
CA ARG A 64 16.83 -3.80 -16.04
C ARG A 64 16.67 -5.30 -15.88
N SER A 65 17.73 -6.05 -16.04
CA SER A 65 17.71 -7.51 -15.86
C SER A 65 17.37 -7.90 -14.42
N GLU A 66 17.89 -7.17 -13.46
CA GLU A 66 17.56 -7.33 -12.04
C GLU A 66 16.07 -7.04 -11.77
N TYR A 67 15.54 -5.89 -12.25
CA TYR A 67 14.14 -5.52 -12.14
C TYR A 67 13.19 -6.60 -12.70
N LEU A 68 13.51 -7.15 -13.87
CA LEU A 68 12.71 -8.19 -14.51
C LEU A 68 12.72 -9.53 -13.76
N SER A 69 13.68 -9.74 -12.86
CA SER A 69 13.74 -10.94 -12.01
C SER A 69 12.84 -10.86 -10.79
N PHE A 70 12.31 -9.70 -10.43
CA PHE A 70 11.51 -9.51 -9.22
C PHE A 70 10.08 -10.03 -9.38
N LYS A 71 9.58 -10.70 -8.36
CA LYS A 71 8.16 -11.06 -8.23
C LYS A 71 7.40 -9.88 -7.59
N LEU A 72 6.83 -9.00 -8.42
CA LEU A 72 6.21 -7.73 -7.97
C LEU A 72 4.68 -7.78 -7.84
N GLU A 73 4.07 -8.95 -7.98
CA GLU A 73 2.63 -9.12 -7.86
C GLU A 73 2.27 -10.52 -7.34
N GLY A 74 1.01 -10.70 -6.98
CA GLY A 74 0.42 -11.98 -6.54
C GLY A 74 -1.05 -12.06 -6.93
N ILE A 75 -1.42 -11.46 -8.08
CA ILE A 75 -2.81 -11.24 -8.49
C ILE A 75 -3.57 -12.56 -8.64
N MET A 76 -2.96 -13.54 -9.30
CA MET A 76 -3.60 -14.83 -9.52
C MET A 76 -3.41 -15.79 -8.35
N GLU A 77 -2.30 -15.67 -7.63
CA GLU A 77 -1.94 -16.57 -6.53
C GLU A 77 -2.71 -16.28 -5.23
N SER A 78 -3.11 -15.03 -5.03
CA SER A 78 -3.90 -14.66 -3.85
C SER A 78 -5.37 -15.07 -4.00
N PRO A 79 -6.02 -15.64 -2.97
CA PRO A 79 -7.43 -16.03 -3.03
C PRO A 79 -8.37 -14.83 -3.14
N VAL A 80 -8.01 -13.68 -2.57
CA VAL A 80 -8.81 -12.44 -2.59
C VAL A 80 -7.94 -11.27 -3.01
N ASN A 81 -8.42 -10.46 -3.95
CA ASN A 81 -7.86 -9.14 -4.22
C ASN A 81 -8.85 -8.05 -3.80
N ILE A 82 -8.34 -6.87 -3.45
CA ILE A 82 -9.17 -5.72 -3.07
C ILE A 82 -8.69 -4.51 -3.85
N CYS A 83 -9.58 -3.90 -4.63
CA CYS A 83 -9.34 -2.55 -5.13
C CYS A 83 -9.89 -1.54 -4.11
N VAL A 84 -9.01 -0.72 -3.54
CA VAL A 84 -9.40 0.36 -2.64
C VAL A 84 -9.47 1.64 -3.44
N THR A 85 -10.60 2.34 -3.34
CA THR A 85 -10.86 3.54 -4.14
C THR A 85 -11.10 4.77 -3.28
N TYR A 86 -10.84 5.94 -3.86
CA TYR A 86 -11.19 7.25 -3.34
C TYR A 86 -12.42 7.80 -4.07
N ASP A 87 -13.44 8.18 -3.33
CA ASP A 87 -14.62 8.87 -3.84
C ASP A 87 -14.64 10.32 -3.30
N PRO A 88 -14.33 11.33 -4.14
CA PRO A 88 -14.31 12.73 -3.72
C PRO A 88 -15.69 13.30 -3.42
N THR A 89 -16.78 12.63 -3.80
CA THR A 89 -18.15 13.13 -3.66
C THR A 89 -18.78 12.79 -2.32
N LYS A 90 -18.19 11.87 -1.56
CA LYS A 90 -18.73 11.49 -0.24
C LYS A 90 -18.82 12.70 0.69
N PHE A 91 -19.97 12.83 1.34
CA PHE A 91 -20.33 13.92 2.23
C PHE A 91 -20.34 15.31 1.58
N GLY A 92 -20.56 15.36 0.26
CA GLY A 92 -20.81 16.59 -0.48
C GLY A 92 -19.57 17.41 -0.82
N PRO A 93 -19.75 18.63 -1.32
CA PRO A 93 -18.65 19.47 -1.82
C PRO A 93 -17.77 20.02 -0.69
N PHE A 94 -18.31 20.17 0.53
CA PHE A 94 -17.59 20.75 1.67
C PHE A 94 -17.26 19.66 2.68
N VAL A 95 -15.96 19.42 2.90
CA VAL A 95 -15.41 18.55 3.94
C VAL A 95 -14.34 19.34 4.70
N ILE A 96 -14.45 19.39 6.03
CA ILE A 96 -13.51 20.13 6.89
C ILE A 96 -12.08 19.67 6.60
N GLY A 97 -11.18 20.61 6.31
CA GLY A 97 -9.77 20.37 6.02
C GLY A 97 -9.44 20.05 4.56
N ARG A 98 -10.38 19.52 3.77
CA ARG A 98 -10.16 19.19 2.36
C ARG A 98 -10.05 20.42 1.45
N THR A 99 -10.64 21.53 1.84
CA THR A 99 -10.53 22.80 1.10
C THR A 99 -9.12 23.38 1.09
N SER A 100 -8.36 23.16 2.18
CA SER A 100 -6.98 23.62 2.30
C SER A 100 -5.97 22.64 1.72
N ILE A 101 -6.22 21.34 1.87
CA ILE A 101 -5.39 20.23 1.37
C ILE A 101 -6.30 19.23 0.64
N PRO A 102 -6.54 19.43 -0.67
CA PRO A 102 -7.43 18.56 -1.45
C PRO A 102 -7.03 17.08 -1.42
N GLU A 103 -5.72 16.82 -1.36
CA GLU A 103 -5.13 15.48 -1.31
C GLU A 103 -5.41 14.73 0.00
N ALA A 104 -5.84 15.43 1.06
CA ALA A 104 -6.13 14.81 2.36
C ALA A 104 -7.22 13.73 2.27
N GLY A 105 -8.06 13.76 1.23
CA GLY A 105 -8.99 12.68 0.91
C GLY A 105 -8.28 11.39 0.56
N ILE A 106 -7.27 11.45 -0.32
CA ILE A 106 -6.45 10.29 -0.70
C ILE A 106 -5.57 9.83 0.47
N TYR A 107 -5.01 10.75 1.25
CA TYR A 107 -4.23 10.40 2.46
C TYR A 107 -5.09 9.63 3.46
N SER A 108 -6.36 9.98 3.59
CA SER A 108 -7.32 9.23 4.42
C SER A 108 -7.51 7.80 3.93
N VAL A 109 -7.58 7.59 2.61
CA VAL A 109 -7.63 6.24 2.02
C VAL A 109 -6.34 5.46 2.33
N CYS A 110 -5.17 6.10 2.28
CA CYS A 110 -3.91 5.47 2.65
C CYS A 110 -3.88 5.04 4.13
N CYS A 111 -4.49 5.81 5.04
CA CYS A 111 -4.66 5.40 6.44
C CYS A 111 -5.53 4.13 6.55
N ALA A 112 -6.62 4.04 5.80
CA ALA A 112 -7.46 2.84 5.77
C ALA A 112 -6.71 1.61 5.22
N ILE A 113 -5.90 1.80 4.17
CA ILE A 113 -5.05 0.74 3.61
C ILE A 113 -4.01 0.27 4.65
N GLN A 114 -3.39 1.19 5.38
CA GLN A 114 -2.41 0.85 6.41
C GLN A 114 -3.04 0.07 7.56
N ASN A 115 -4.22 0.48 8.04
CA ASN A 115 -4.97 -0.28 9.04
C ASN A 115 -5.33 -1.69 8.54
N LEU A 116 -5.79 -1.80 7.29
CA LEU A 116 -6.08 -3.07 6.63
C LEU A 116 -4.84 -3.98 6.63
N TRP A 117 -3.68 -3.44 6.29
CA TRP A 117 -2.41 -4.18 6.24
C TRP A 117 -2.00 -4.71 7.60
N LEU A 118 -2.04 -3.86 8.62
CA LEU A 118 -1.69 -4.26 9.99
C LEU A 118 -2.67 -5.32 10.52
N ALA A 119 -3.98 -5.14 10.29
CA ALA A 119 -4.98 -6.12 10.69
C ALA A 119 -4.82 -7.46 9.95
N ALA A 120 -4.52 -7.43 8.66
CA ALA A 120 -4.21 -8.66 7.91
C ALA A 120 -3.02 -9.40 8.54
N ARG A 121 -1.96 -8.68 8.90
CA ARG A 121 -0.79 -9.25 9.55
C ARG A 121 -1.11 -9.91 10.90
N THR A 122 -1.99 -9.32 11.72
CA THR A 122 -2.40 -9.91 13.02
C THR A 122 -3.23 -11.18 12.86
N GLU A 123 -3.96 -11.33 11.77
CA GLU A 123 -4.73 -12.54 11.43
C GLU A 123 -3.88 -13.56 10.62
N GLY A 124 -2.55 -13.35 10.48
CA GLY A 124 -1.67 -14.26 9.73
C GLY A 124 -1.84 -14.18 8.21
N ILE A 125 -2.48 -13.13 7.70
CA ILE A 125 -2.70 -12.92 6.26
C ILE A 125 -1.60 -12.05 5.69
N GLY A 126 -0.97 -12.53 4.61
CA GLY A 126 -0.06 -11.73 3.79
C GLY A 126 -0.84 -10.76 2.92
N LEU A 127 -0.26 -9.57 2.72
CA LEU A 127 -0.80 -8.55 1.85
C LEU A 127 0.31 -7.98 0.95
N GLY A 128 0.01 -7.84 -0.33
CA GLY A 128 0.88 -7.17 -1.30
C GLY A 128 0.12 -6.06 -2.02
N TRP A 129 0.72 -4.86 -2.11
CA TRP A 129 0.18 -3.74 -2.87
C TRP A 129 0.81 -3.72 -4.26
N VAL A 130 -0.01 -3.94 -5.29
CA VAL A 130 0.39 -3.88 -6.70
C VAL A 130 0.06 -2.50 -7.25
N SER A 131 1.08 -1.71 -7.58
CA SER A 131 0.95 -0.35 -8.13
C SER A 131 1.30 -0.25 -9.62
N ILE A 132 1.84 -1.33 -10.21
CA ILE A 132 2.20 -1.41 -11.63
C ILE A 132 0.94 -1.85 -12.40
N LEU A 133 -0.03 -0.95 -12.55
CA LEU A 133 -1.34 -1.21 -13.15
C LEU A 133 -1.89 0.04 -13.85
N SER A 134 -2.69 -0.16 -14.89
CA SER A 134 -3.47 0.91 -15.50
C SER A 134 -4.73 1.18 -14.68
N ASN A 135 -4.90 2.42 -14.22
CA ASN A 135 -6.14 2.87 -13.55
C ASN A 135 -7.35 2.80 -14.49
N ASP A 136 -7.18 2.97 -15.79
CA ASP A 136 -8.28 2.91 -16.78
C ASP A 136 -8.79 1.48 -16.90
N VAL A 137 -7.89 0.48 -16.95
CA VAL A 137 -8.27 -0.93 -16.93
C VAL A 137 -9.01 -1.28 -15.63
N LEU A 138 -8.53 -0.79 -14.47
CA LEU A 138 -9.24 -1.01 -13.20
C LEU A 138 -10.66 -0.39 -13.22
N LYS A 139 -10.79 0.84 -13.71
CA LYS A 139 -12.10 1.51 -13.83
C LYS A 139 -13.07 0.75 -14.74
N GLU A 140 -12.60 0.31 -15.88
CA GLU A 140 -13.40 -0.46 -16.83
C GLU A 140 -13.84 -1.81 -16.27
N GLN A 141 -12.90 -2.61 -15.80
CA GLN A 141 -13.17 -3.96 -15.31
C GLN A 141 -14.04 -3.99 -14.05
N LEU A 142 -13.84 -3.04 -13.16
CA LEU A 142 -14.59 -2.93 -11.90
C LEU A 142 -15.82 -2.02 -12.02
N LYS A 143 -16.11 -1.48 -13.21
CA LYS A 143 -17.23 -0.57 -13.50
C LYS A 143 -17.28 0.63 -12.54
N LEU A 144 -16.12 1.20 -12.25
CA LEU A 144 -16.03 2.34 -11.34
C LEU A 144 -16.58 3.60 -12.02
N PRO A 145 -17.36 4.43 -11.30
CA PRO A 145 -17.78 5.72 -11.80
C PRO A 145 -16.58 6.61 -12.18
N GLY A 146 -16.72 7.47 -13.18
CA GLY A 146 -15.61 8.29 -13.70
C GLY A 146 -14.90 9.15 -12.65
N HIS A 147 -15.64 9.64 -11.65
CA HIS A 147 -15.10 10.45 -10.54
C HIS A 147 -14.39 9.62 -9.44
N VAL A 148 -14.59 8.31 -9.42
CA VAL A 148 -13.96 7.42 -8.43
C VAL A 148 -12.54 7.06 -8.89
N VAL A 149 -11.57 7.21 -8.00
CA VAL A 149 -10.15 7.00 -8.29
C VAL A 149 -9.67 5.71 -7.63
N PRO A 150 -9.15 4.73 -8.38
CA PRO A 150 -8.42 3.60 -7.79
C PRO A 150 -7.16 4.12 -7.07
N VAL A 151 -6.99 3.77 -5.79
CA VAL A 151 -5.82 4.17 -4.98
C VAL A 151 -4.88 3.01 -4.76
N ALA A 152 -5.42 1.82 -4.51
CA ALA A 152 -4.61 0.63 -4.33
C ALA A 152 -5.29 -0.62 -4.90
N TYR A 153 -4.47 -1.53 -5.43
CA TYR A 153 -4.85 -2.89 -5.73
C TYR A 153 -4.06 -3.83 -4.83
N LEU A 154 -4.75 -4.52 -3.93
CA LEU A 154 -4.18 -5.32 -2.87
C LEU A 154 -4.43 -6.81 -3.14
N CYS A 155 -3.40 -7.63 -3.00
CA CYS A 155 -3.48 -9.09 -3.04
C CYS A 155 -3.41 -9.62 -1.61
N LEU A 156 -4.40 -10.42 -1.18
CA LEU A 156 -4.49 -10.98 0.17
C LEU A 156 -4.56 -12.49 0.13
N GLY A 157 -3.83 -13.15 1.02
CA GLY A 157 -3.82 -14.61 1.15
C GLY A 157 -2.97 -15.11 2.30
N HIS A 158 -3.17 -16.35 2.69
CA HIS A 158 -2.21 -17.03 3.55
C HIS A 158 -0.86 -17.13 2.84
N VAL A 159 0.23 -17.03 3.58
CA VAL A 159 1.59 -17.12 3.07
C VAL A 159 2.34 -18.27 3.74
N SER A 160 3.29 -18.87 3.03
CA SER A 160 4.11 -19.96 3.58
C SER A 160 5.00 -19.49 4.74
N ASN A 161 5.45 -18.25 4.66
CA ASN A 161 6.27 -17.60 5.71
C ASN A 161 6.13 -16.08 5.56
N PHE A 162 6.49 -15.37 6.63
CA PHE A 162 6.70 -13.93 6.59
C PHE A 162 8.20 -13.66 6.69
N GLU A 163 8.74 -13.00 5.69
CA GLU A 163 10.14 -12.61 5.70
C GLU A 163 10.43 -11.58 6.80
N THR A 164 11.64 -11.63 7.37
CA THR A 164 12.09 -10.69 8.40
C THR A 164 12.50 -9.33 7.83
N LYS A 165 12.84 -9.29 6.54
CA LYS A 165 13.19 -8.08 5.80
C LYS A 165 12.32 -7.94 4.56
N PRO A 166 12.04 -6.70 4.11
CA PRO A 166 11.41 -6.48 2.81
C PRO A 166 12.21 -7.11 1.67
N ASP A 167 11.50 -7.67 0.68
CA ASP A 167 12.16 -8.39 -0.43
C ASP A 167 13.19 -7.53 -1.17
N LEU A 168 12.87 -6.28 -1.49
CA LEU A 168 13.76 -5.36 -2.20
C LEU A 168 15.01 -4.99 -1.37
N GLU A 169 14.90 -4.94 -0.04
CA GLU A 169 16.05 -4.77 0.85
C GLU A 169 16.92 -6.06 0.86
N ARG A 170 16.26 -7.22 0.93
CA ARG A 170 16.94 -8.53 0.98
C ARG A 170 17.76 -8.82 -0.28
N VAL A 171 17.26 -8.42 -1.45
CA VAL A 171 17.97 -8.57 -2.73
C VAL A 171 18.93 -7.42 -3.04
N GLY A 172 19.03 -6.40 -2.18
CA GLY A 172 19.99 -5.29 -2.35
C GLY A 172 19.54 -4.19 -3.32
N TRP A 173 18.26 -4.16 -3.71
CA TRP A 173 17.73 -3.11 -4.60
C TRP A 173 17.84 -1.71 -4.01
N LEU A 174 17.37 -1.54 -2.76
CA LEU A 174 17.53 -0.33 -1.95
C LEU A 174 17.65 -0.71 -0.48
N PRO A 175 18.53 -0.06 0.30
CA PRO A 175 18.59 -0.23 1.74
C PRO A 175 17.47 0.53 2.45
N ARG A 176 17.13 0.08 3.66
CA ARG A 176 16.34 0.89 4.57
C ARG A 176 17.17 2.10 5.02
N LEU A 177 16.60 3.28 4.95
CA LEU A 177 17.25 4.48 5.49
C LEU A 177 17.31 4.42 7.02
N ASP A 178 18.37 4.94 7.61
CA ASP A 178 18.44 5.12 9.05
C ASP A 178 17.40 6.14 9.51
N LEU A 179 16.74 5.85 10.64
CA LEU A 179 15.71 6.75 11.16
C LEU A 179 16.23 8.18 11.40
N LYS A 180 17.50 8.33 11.86
CA LYS A 180 18.15 9.64 12.05
C LYS A 180 18.27 10.47 10.76
N ASP A 181 18.22 9.84 9.58
CA ASP A 181 18.38 10.52 8.29
C ASP A 181 17.07 11.11 7.78
N VAL A 182 15.94 10.67 8.33
CA VAL A 182 14.58 11.10 7.94
C VAL A 182 13.85 11.88 9.03
N VAL A 183 14.54 12.20 10.16
CA VAL A 183 13.99 13.02 11.24
C VAL A 183 14.79 14.32 11.33
N TYR A 184 14.10 15.45 11.40
CA TYR A 184 14.66 16.78 11.56
C TYR A 184 14.00 17.47 12.76
N TYR A 185 14.71 18.43 13.38
CA TYR A 185 14.22 19.13 14.55
C TYR A 185 13.74 20.53 14.18
N GLU A 186 12.50 20.86 14.48
CA GLU A 186 11.82 22.14 14.22
C GLU A 186 11.73 22.54 12.74
N LYS A 187 12.79 22.39 11.95
CA LYS A 187 12.85 22.79 10.54
C LYS A 187 13.50 21.71 9.69
N TRP A 188 13.22 21.74 8.40
CA TRP A 188 13.85 20.86 7.43
C TRP A 188 15.38 20.94 7.49
N GLU A 189 16.02 19.77 7.51
CA GLU A 189 17.49 19.60 7.59
C GLU A 189 18.18 20.17 8.83
N GLN A 190 17.44 20.64 9.83
CA GLN A 190 18.04 21.14 11.08
C GLN A 190 18.41 19.97 11.99
N LYS A 191 19.74 19.83 12.25
CA LYS A 191 20.34 18.76 13.06
C LYS A 191 21.39 19.28 14.07
N GLU A 192 21.55 20.58 14.20
CA GLU A 192 22.59 21.15 15.07
C GLU A 192 22.10 21.59 16.47
N ASP A 193 20.79 21.55 16.69
CA ASP A 193 20.16 21.94 17.94
C ASP A 193 20.41 20.93 19.07
N SER A 194 20.42 21.41 20.31
CA SER A 194 20.59 20.57 21.51
C SER A 194 19.44 19.52 21.63
N GLY A 195 18.21 19.92 21.30
CA GLY A 195 17.05 19.02 21.29
C GLY A 195 17.20 17.90 20.25
N TRP A 196 17.79 18.18 19.09
CA TRP A 196 18.11 17.13 18.13
C TRP A 196 19.09 16.09 18.68
N LYS A 197 20.16 16.51 19.36
CA LYS A 197 21.17 15.60 19.92
C LYS A 197 20.59 14.63 20.92
N GLU A 198 19.64 15.08 21.73
CA GLU A 198 18.91 14.23 22.67
C GLU A 198 18.05 13.19 21.94
N ILE A 199 17.27 13.61 20.94
CA ILE A 199 16.45 12.69 20.10
C ILE A 199 17.34 11.71 19.34
N GLU A 200 18.45 12.16 18.74
CA GLU A 200 19.38 11.29 18.04
C GLU A 200 19.97 10.20 18.95
N GLN A 201 20.29 10.57 20.19
CA GLN A 201 20.79 9.60 21.18
C GLN A 201 19.73 8.54 21.52
N LEU A 202 18.46 8.95 21.69
CA LEU A 202 17.34 8.04 21.92
C LEU A 202 17.08 7.13 20.73
N ILE A 203 17.16 7.62 19.50
CA ILE A 203 17.04 6.82 18.28
C ILE A 203 18.12 5.72 18.27
N LYS A 204 19.37 6.06 18.57
CA LYS A 204 20.46 5.10 18.61
C LYS A 204 20.24 4.00 19.69
N THR A 205 19.83 4.43 20.89
CA THR A 205 19.60 3.50 22.01
C THR A 205 18.44 2.54 21.74
N ASN A 206 17.33 3.03 21.17
CA ASN A 206 16.14 2.21 20.88
C ASN A 206 16.37 1.24 19.72
N LEU A 207 17.22 1.57 18.74
CA LEU A 207 17.58 0.63 17.66
C LEU A 207 18.27 -0.62 18.19
N ASP A 208 19.05 -0.51 19.26
CA ASP A 208 19.76 -1.64 19.85
C ASP A 208 18.83 -2.58 20.66
N THR A 209 17.66 -2.07 21.09
CA THR A 209 16.65 -2.87 21.81
C THR A 209 15.64 -3.56 20.88
N LEU A 210 15.58 -3.19 19.61
CA LEU A 210 14.66 -3.74 18.61
C LEU A 210 15.31 -4.81 17.70
N LYS A 211 16.58 -5.11 17.91
CA LYS A 211 17.32 -6.21 17.25
C LYS A 211 17.19 -7.49 18.07
#